data_7c1a4c1d9f629cef0149154d75ac7314
#
_entry.id   7c1a4c1d9f629cef0149154d75ac7314
#
_cell.length_a   1.000
_cell.length_b   1.000
_cell.length_c   1.000
_cell.angle_alpha   90.00
_cell.angle_beta   90.00
_cell.angle_gamma   90.00
#
_symmetry.space_group_name_H-M   'P 1'
#
loop_
_entity.id
_entity.type
_entity.pdbx_description
1 polymer ?
#
loop_
_entity_poly.entity_id
_entity_poly.type
_entity_poly.pdbx_seq_one_letter_code
_entity_poly.pdbx_strand_id
1 'polypeptide(L)'
;MTTRKGNKNGIFRFYLPKDAWIITLTSAIWGIGSFMYSPFQSIFFKALGMPLLYIAIMAAISSVVTAIALLLGGYLADVFGRRKVIVIFSTISAGSAFLYLFINTWQFILVPVIIGSLCSIYTPAFNSILTESMRQDMRPSGFASFAMLNTLPAVFAPVIGGLLMVKYGDISGLKIAFFASGMLGLTAMLYRAIKLGETYKPKPRLKEPFLKNFRSMMSDYAYTIKKANSDAKKLLWYTITSSIAASFTTIFVSIYLVKQLSLSPVLYGLLSGITGLVTVIVLIPSVRIIKRAGLKKATILAALFSPLSMFIFVSSNGMNDLLAWSVTGGVGGAIAQPSMSTLQGNLSEKEQRGKLMALFSVMPLIAAFPAQIFSGYLYANVSYISTFMLAIPFYVISVLILMSLNIK
;
A
#
# COMPACT_ATOMS: atom_id res chain seq x y z
N MET A 1 6.68 -21.76 37.39
CA MET A 1 5.21 -21.78 37.57
C MET A 1 4.79 -20.49 38.24
N THR A 2 4.24 -19.55 37.52
CA THR A 2 3.38 -18.46 38.04
C THR A 2 2.50 -18.02 36.87
N THR A 3 1.31 -18.59 36.87
CA THR A 3 0.20 -18.24 35.98
C THR A 3 -0.33 -16.85 36.33
N ARG A 4 0.12 -15.82 35.62
CA ARG A 4 -0.56 -14.51 35.67
C ARG A 4 -1.86 -14.60 34.89
N LYS A 5 -2.97 -14.72 35.64
CA LYS A 5 -4.35 -14.54 35.17
C LYS A 5 -4.44 -13.24 34.36
N GLY A 6 -4.76 -13.36 33.07
CA GLY A 6 -4.97 -12.21 32.22
C GLY A 6 -6.18 -11.40 32.67
N ASN A 7 -5.96 -10.15 32.98
CA ASN A 7 -7.01 -9.17 33.28
C ASN A 7 -7.85 -8.95 32.01
N LYS A 8 -9.14 -9.34 32.05
CA LYS A 8 -10.10 -9.35 30.91
C LYS A 8 -10.61 -7.95 30.48
N ASN A 9 -10.17 -6.88 31.12
CA ASN A 9 -10.74 -5.52 30.95
C ASN A 9 -9.73 -4.48 30.47
N GLY A 10 -8.83 -4.81 29.54
CA GLY A 10 -7.93 -3.87 28.92
C GLY A 10 -8.32 -3.58 27.47
N ILE A 11 -9.07 -2.48 27.24
CA ILE A 11 -9.26 -1.88 25.92
C ILE A 11 -7.85 -1.47 25.42
N PHE A 12 -7.34 -2.18 24.40
CA PHE A 12 -6.08 -1.93 23.72
C PHE A 12 -4.81 -1.75 24.61
N ARG A 13 -4.17 -2.85 24.92
CA ARG A 13 -2.76 -2.82 25.32
C ARG A 13 -1.91 -2.86 24.05
N PHE A 14 -1.26 -1.74 23.68
CA PHE A 14 -0.23 -1.71 22.64
C PHE A 14 0.89 -2.68 23.05
N TYR A 15 0.92 -3.85 22.43
CA TYR A 15 1.97 -4.82 22.66
C TYR A 15 2.81 -4.93 21.39
N LEU A 16 3.90 -4.19 21.39
CA LEU A 16 4.91 -4.28 20.34
C LEU A 16 6.26 -4.58 20.99
N PRO A 17 6.87 -5.74 20.70
CA PRO A 17 8.25 -6.03 21.07
C PRO A 17 9.20 -5.00 20.48
N LYS A 18 10.44 -4.94 21.03
CA LYS A 18 11.42 -3.89 20.73
C LYS A 18 11.60 -3.64 19.22
N ASP A 19 11.87 -4.67 18.42
CA ASP A 19 12.12 -4.50 16.99
C ASP A 19 10.85 -4.12 16.21
N ALA A 20 9.70 -4.70 16.58
CA ALA A 20 8.41 -4.29 16.01
C ALA A 20 8.07 -2.83 16.37
N TRP A 21 8.39 -2.37 17.58
CA TRP A 21 8.21 -0.98 18.00
C TRP A 21 9.11 -0.03 17.21
N ILE A 22 10.40 -0.38 17.04
CA ILE A 22 11.35 0.42 16.25
C ILE A 22 10.84 0.58 14.81
N ILE A 23 10.44 -0.53 14.19
CA ILE A 23 9.88 -0.54 12.83
C ILE A 23 8.63 0.34 12.76
N THR A 24 7.70 0.19 13.69
CA THR A 24 6.43 0.93 13.71
C THR A 24 6.66 2.43 13.88
N LEU A 25 7.45 2.83 14.87
CA LEU A 25 7.75 4.23 15.14
C LEU A 25 8.44 4.92 13.96
N THR A 26 9.48 4.27 13.41
CA THR A 26 10.22 4.82 12.27
C THR A 26 9.36 4.90 11.01
N SER A 27 8.45 3.97 10.79
CA SER A 27 7.51 4.01 9.67
C SER A 27 6.45 5.12 9.86
N ALA A 28 5.98 5.33 11.09
CA ALA A 28 5.04 6.40 11.39
C ALA A 28 5.68 7.80 11.21
N ILE A 29 6.94 7.99 11.65
CA ILE A 29 7.68 9.25 11.46
C ILE A 29 7.87 9.53 9.97
N TRP A 30 8.33 8.55 9.20
CA TRP A 30 8.48 8.71 7.75
C TRP A 30 7.12 8.88 7.06
N GLY A 31 6.07 8.22 7.56
CA GLY A 31 4.70 8.34 7.09
C GLY A 31 4.18 9.77 7.14
N ILE A 32 4.54 10.56 8.16
CA ILE A 32 4.16 11.98 8.22
C ILE A 32 4.63 12.71 6.95
N GLY A 33 5.90 12.60 6.60
CA GLY A 33 6.43 13.24 5.40
C GLY A 33 5.84 12.67 4.10
N SER A 34 5.72 11.35 4.02
CA SER A 34 5.22 10.68 2.82
C SER A 34 3.75 11.02 2.53
N PHE A 35 2.88 11.05 3.53
CA PHE A 35 1.48 11.40 3.34
C PHE A 35 1.24 12.90 3.04
N MET A 36 2.22 13.78 3.28
CA MET A 36 2.12 15.18 2.83
C MET A 36 2.09 15.30 1.31
N TYR A 37 2.82 14.47 0.57
CA TYR A 37 2.92 14.59 -0.88
C TYR A 37 2.21 13.45 -1.64
N SER A 38 2.11 12.24 -1.10
CA SER A 38 1.64 11.08 -1.86
C SER A 38 0.25 11.24 -2.48
N PRO A 39 -0.76 11.84 -1.82
CA PRO A 39 -2.05 12.08 -2.45
C PRO A 39 -1.99 13.09 -3.61
N PHE A 40 -0.99 13.97 -3.60
CA PHE A 40 -0.82 15.05 -4.57
C PHE A 40 0.25 14.77 -5.64
N GLN A 41 0.88 13.60 -5.61
CA GLN A 41 2.01 13.27 -6.49
C GLN A 41 1.65 13.41 -7.98
N SER A 42 0.48 12.97 -8.39
CA SER A 42 0.01 13.12 -9.77
C SER A 42 -0.21 14.59 -10.16
N ILE A 43 -0.60 15.45 -9.21
CA ILE A 43 -0.72 16.89 -9.43
C ILE A 43 0.68 17.51 -9.66
N PHE A 44 1.69 17.10 -8.88
CA PHE A 44 3.07 17.54 -9.09
C PHE A 44 3.57 17.20 -10.49
N PHE A 45 3.33 15.97 -10.96
CA PHE A 45 3.70 15.55 -12.30
C PHE A 45 2.99 16.40 -13.37
N LYS A 46 1.71 16.62 -13.20
CA LYS A 46 0.91 17.48 -14.10
C LYS A 46 1.40 18.92 -14.09
N ALA A 47 1.73 19.48 -12.92
CA ALA A 47 2.25 20.85 -12.78
C ALA A 47 3.61 21.05 -13.45
N LEU A 48 4.44 20.01 -13.53
CA LEU A 48 5.70 20.02 -14.31
C LEU A 48 5.50 19.86 -15.82
N GLY A 49 4.23 19.86 -16.30
CA GLY A 49 3.91 19.76 -17.72
C GLY A 49 3.83 18.34 -18.27
N MET A 50 3.82 17.29 -17.42
CA MET A 50 3.68 15.90 -17.87
C MET A 50 2.31 15.67 -18.48
N PRO A 51 2.20 15.14 -19.73
CA PRO A 51 0.92 14.74 -20.31
C PRO A 51 0.26 13.63 -19.50
N LEU A 52 -1.07 13.62 -19.44
CA LEU A 52 -1.85 12.70 -18.61
C LEU A 52 -1.55 11.22 -18.87
N LEU A 53 -1.39 10.85 -20.16
CA LEU A 53 -1.02 9.48 -20.54
C LEU A 53 0.35 9.07 -19.96
N TYR A 54 1.33 9.99 -19.93
CA TYR A 54 2.65 9.69 -19.38
C TYR A 54 2.63 9.54 -17.86
N ILE A 55 1.72 10.23 -17.15
CA ILE A 55 1.51 10.01 -15.70
C ILE A 55 1.07 8.55 -15.46
N ALA A 56 0.17 8.04 -16.30
CA ALA A 56 -0.27 6.64 -16.22
C ALA A 56 0.84 5.65 -16.60
N ILE A 57 1.62 5.94 -17.64
CA ILE A 57 2.79 5.13 -18.04
C ILE A 57 3.82 5.08 -16.90
N MET A 58 4.06 6.20 -16.22
CA MET A 58 4.95 6.25 -15.05
C MET A 58 4.46 5.35 -13.91
N ALA A 59 3.16 5.39 -13.60
CA ALA A 59 2.57 4.50 -12.62
C ALA A 59 2.69 3.02 -13.04
N ALA A 60 2.46 2.72 -14.32
CA ALA A 60 2.61 1.39 -14.88
C ALA A 60 4.05 0.85 -14.76
N ILE A 61 5.05 1.66 -15.13
CA ILE A 61 6.48 1.33 -14.96
C ILE A 61 6.78 1.08 -13.47
N SER A 62 6.31 1.98 -12.58
CA SER A 62 6.48 1.85 -11.14
C SER A 62 5.92 0.52 -10.62
N SER A 63 4.75 0.11 -11.09
CA SER A 63 4.12 -1.16 -10.69
C SER A 63 4.96 -2.38 -11.08
N VAL A 64 5.48 -2.42 -12.31
CA VAL A 64 6.34 -3.52 -12.77
C VAL A 64 7.67 -3.55 -12.00
N VAL A 65 8.31 -2.39 -11.84
CA VAL A 65 9.57 -2.28 -11.09
C VAL A 65 9.37 -2.71 -9.63
N THR A 66 8.26 -2.31 -9.01
CA THR A 66 7.89 -2.74 -7.64
C THR A 66 7.66 -4.26 -7.59
N ALA A 67 6.97 -4.83 -8.58
CA ALA A 67 6.75 -6.28 -8.64
C ALA A 67 8.08 -7.05 -8.69
N ILE A 68 9.01 -6.61 -9.52
CA ILE A 68 10.37 -7.19 -9.61
C ILE A 68 11.10 -7.01 -8.27
N ALA A 69 11.04 -5.83 -7.68
CA ALA A 69 11.68 -5.52 -6.40
C ALA A 69 11.18 -6.42 -5.26
N LEU A 70 9.86 -6.66 -5.18
CA LEU A 70 9.28 -7.56 -4.18
C LEU A 70 9.74 -9.01 -4.35
N LEU A 71 9.85 -9.49 -5.59
CA LEU A 71 10.36 -10.83 -5.88
C LEU A 71 11.83 -10.99 -5.44
N LEU A 72 12.65 -9.98 -5.72
CA LEU A 72 14.07 -9.97 -5.35
C LEU A 72 14.28 -9.79 -3.85
N GLY A 73 13.40 -9.05 -3.18
CA GLY A 73 13.56 -8.65 -1.79
C GLY A 73 13.62 -9.81 -0.82
N GLY A 74 12.81 -10.86 -1.03
CA GLY A 74 12.86 -12.08 -0.23
C GLY A 74 14.22 -12.78 -0.34
N TYR A 75 14.70 -12.97 -1.57
CA TYR A 75 16.01 -13.58 -1.83
C TYR A 75 17.17 -12.78 -1.23
N LEU A 76 17.19 -11.47 -1.45
CA LEU A 76 18.25 -10.60 -0.91
C LEU A 76 18.25 -10.57 0.63
N ALA A 77 17.08 -10.62 1.25
CA ALA A 77 16.96 -10.68 2.71
C ALA A 77 17.54 -11.97 3.31
N ASP A 78 17.38 -13.09 2.61
CA ASP A 78 17.91 -14.38 3.05
C ASP A 78 19.44 -14.47 2.84
N VAL A 79 19.98 -13.80 1.83
CA VAL A 79 21.42 -13.81 1.50
C VAL A 79 22.21 -12.80 2.35
N PHE A 80 21.75 -11.56 2.43
CA PHE A 80 22.49 -10.44 3.05
C PHE A 80 22.09 -10.16 4.50
N GLY A 81 20.99 -10.77 4.97
CA GLY A 81 20.39 -10.48 6.26
C GLY A 81 19.31 -9.41 6.17
N ARG A 82 18.27 -9.58 6.97
CA ARG A 82 17.06 -8.74 6.91
C ARG A 82 17.30 -7.30 7.31
N ARG A 83 18.02 -7.09 8.43
CA ARG A 83 18.37 -5.76 8.92
C ARG A 83 19.12 -4.94 7.87
N LYS A 84 20.16 -5.52 7.24
CA LYS A 84 20.97 -4.84 6.23
C LYS A 84 20.11 -4.41 5.02
N VAL A 85 19.29 -5.31 4.50
CA VAL A 85 18.40 -5.03 3.36
C VAL A 85 17.42 -3.92 3.72
N ILE A 86 16.79 -3.98 4.90
CA ILE A 86 15.85 -2.93 5.34
C ILE A 86 16.57 -1.58 5.46
N VAL A 87 17.68 -1.51 6.17
CA VAL A 87 18.40 -0.25 6.41
C VAL A 87 18.87 0.37 5.10
N ILE A 88 19.53 -0.40 4.23
CA ILE A 88 20.08 0.12 2.98
C ILE A 88 18.96 0.64 2.07
N PHE A 89 18.00 -0.21 1.72
CA PHE A 89 16.98 0.16 0.73
C PHE A 89 15.97 1.19 1.26
N SER A 90 15.63 1.16 2.55
CA SER A 90 14.76 2.21 3.11
C SER A 90 15.48 3.56 3.24
N THR A 91 16.80 3.57 3.48
CA THR A 91 17.60 4.82 3.46
C THR A 91 17.69 5.39 2.06
N ILE A 92 17.94 4.57 1.03
CA ILE A 92 17.94 5.01 -0.37
C ILE A 92 16.56 5.53 -0.76
N SER A 93 15.49 4.86 -0.34
CA SER A 93 14.11 5.29 -0.59
C SER A 93 13.81 6.66 0.05
N ALA A 94 14.20 6.86 1.30
CA ALA A 94 14.05 8.16 1.97
C ALA A 94 14.89 9.25 1.29
N GLY A 95 16.13 8.92 0.90
CA GLY A 95 17.03 9.83 0.17
C GLY A 95 16.53 10.19 -1.22
N SER A 96 15.81 9.28 -1.91
CA SER A 96 15.27 9.55 -3.24
C SER A 96 14.24 10.69 -3.26
N ALA A 97 13.62 11.01 -2.12
CA ALA A 97 12.72 12.16 -2.01
C ALA A 97 13.43 13.49 -2.30
N PHE A 98 14.73 13.62 -2.00
CA PHE A 98 15.49 14.84 -2.32
C PHE A 98 15.72 15.02 -3.83
N LEU A 99 15.67 13.96 -4.63
CA LEU A 99 15.82 14.08 -6.07
C LEU A 99 14.71 14.94 -6.68
N TYR A 100 13.49 14.89 -6.11
CA TYR A 100 12.37 15.71 -6.56
C TYR A 100 12.61 17.22 -6.41
N LEU A 101 13.52 17.66 -5.54
CA LEU A 101 13.84 19.06 -5.35
C LEU A 101 14.52 19.68 -6.56
N PHE A 102 15.34 18.89 -7.27
CA PHE A 102 16.12 19.30 -8.42
C PHE A 102 15.37 19.15 -9.74
N ILE A 103 14.17 18.55 -9.73
CA ILE A 103 13.37 18.33 -10.92
C ILE A 103 12.60 19.60 -11.27
N ASN A 104 12.88 20.14 -12.45
CA ASN A 104 12.16 21.28 -13.03
C ASN A 104 11.42 20.91 -14.32
N THR A 105 11.70 19.74 -14.89
CA THR A 105 11.07 19.22 -16.10
C THR A 105 10.63 17.77 -15.87
N TRP A 106 9.49 17.40 -16.41
CA TRP A 106 8.85 16.09 -16.15
C TRP A 106 9.67 14.88 -16.60
N GLN A 107 10.57 15.05 -17.58
CA GLN A 107 11.37 13.96 -18.13
C GLN A 107 12.28 13.27 -17.08
N PHE A 108 12.75 14.04 -16.10
CA PHE A 108 13.62 13.54 -15.04
C PHE A 108 12.86 12.86 -13.88
N ILE A 109 11.52 12.92 -13.86
CA ILE A 109 10.68 12.30 -12.82
C ILE A 109 10.87 10.77 -12.79
N LEU A 110 11.19 10.17 -13.94
CA LEU A 110 11.40 8.72 -14.04
C LEU A 110 12.49 8.21 -13.07
N VAL A 111 13.53 9.00 -12.84
CA VAL A 111 14.67 8.62 -11.99
C VAL A 111 14.23 8.36 -10.53
N PRO A 112 13.66 9.32 -9.78
CA PRO A 112 13.24 9.05 -8.40
C PRO A 112 12.09 8.05 -8.32
N VAL A 113 11.21 7.96 -9.32
CA VAL A 113 10.13 6.96 -9.36
C VAL A 113 10.71 5.55 -9.45
N ILE A 114 11.68 5.30 -10.34
CA ILE A 114 12.33 3.98 -10.47
C ILE A 114 13.10 3.65 -9.18
N ILE A 115 13.89 4.59 -8.65
CA ILE A 115 14.66 4.37 -7.41
C ILE A 115 13.72 4.03 -6.26
N GLY A 116 12.64 4.79 -6.06
CA GLY A 116 11.65 4.54 -5.02
C GLY A 116 10.97 3.17 -5.18
N SER A 117 10.61 2.81 -6.41
CA SER A 117 9.99 1.51 -6.73
C SER A 117 10.94 0.33 -6.48
N LEU A 118 12.20 0.44 -6.90
CA LEU A 118 13.24 -0.57 -6.64
C LEU A 118 13.49 -0.74 -5.14
N CYS A 119 13.44 0.35 -4.38
CA CYS A 119 13.62 0.28 -2.94
C CYS A 119 12.57 -0.57 -2.22
N SER A 120 11.43 -0.91 -2.86
CA SER A 120 10.44 -1.87 -2.33
C SER A 120 11.04 -3.26 -2.04
N ILE A 121 12.27 -3.53 -2.47
CA ILE A 121 13.11 -4.69 -2.08
C ILE A 121 13.12 -4.92 -0.56
N TYR A 122 13.07 -3.87 0.26
CA TYR A 122 13.09 -4.05 1.72
C TYR A 122 11.78 -4.61 2.29
N THR A 123 10.67 -4.52 1.57
CA THR A 123 9.32 -4.82 2.09
C THR A 123 9.15 -6.27 2.59
N PRO A 124 9.61 -7.32 1.89
CA PRO A 124 9.52 -8.69 2.41
C PRO A 124 10.32 -8.88 3.70
N ALA A 125 11.53 -8.33 3.79
CA ALA A 125 12.35 -8.36 4.99
C ALA A 125 11.69 -7.64 6.17
N PHE A 126 11.11 -6.48 5.91
CA PHE A 126 10.36 -5.67 6.86
C PHE A 126 9.18 -6.44 7.47
N ASN A 127 8.34 -7.06 6.62
CA ASN A 127 7.21 -7.87 7.06
C ASN A 127 7.66 -9.11 7.85
N SER A 128 8.80 -9.69 7.49
CA SER A 128 9.38 -10.83 8.19
C SER A 128 9.83 -10.44 9.60
N ILE A 129 10.60 -9.37 9.78
CA ILE A 129 11.02 -8.90 11.12
C ILE A 129 9.80 -8.55 11.96
N LEU A 130 8.83 -7.84 11.39
CA LEU A 130 7.61 -7.47 12.11
C LEU A 130 6.87 -8.71 12.63
N THR A 131 6.73 -9.75 11.79
CA THR A 131 6.05 -11.00 12.16
C THR A 131 6.81 -11.83 13.18
N GLU A 132 8.13 -11.97 13.01
CA GLU A 132 8.98 -12.80 13.86
C GLU A 132 9.25 -12.18 15.23
N SER A 133 9.29 -10.86 15.30
CA SER A 133 9.41 -10.14 16.57
C SER A 133 8.20 -10.34 17.49
N MET A 134 7.04 -10.73 16.94
CA MET A 134 5.82 -10.92 17.71
C MET A 134 5.58 -12.39 18.05
N ARG A 135 5.20 -12.67 19.31
CA ARG A 135 4.69 -13.99 19.72
C ARG A 135 3.45 -14.35 18.92
N GLN A 136 3.29 -15.60 18.58
CA GLN A 136 2.21 -16.09 17.70
C GLN A 136 0.81 -15.75 18.21
N ASP A 137 0.59 -15.83 19.53
CA ASP A 137 -0.67 -15.47 20.20
C ASP A 137 -0.95 -13.98 20.22
N MET A 138 0.10 -13.12 20.11
CA MET A 138 0.01 -11.66 20.15
C MET A 138 0.07 -10.98 18.76
N ARG A 139 0.32 -11.75 17.70
CA ARG A 139 0.41 -11.20 16.31
C ARG A 139 -0.81 -10.39 15.89
N PRO A 140 -2.07 -10.82 16.15
CA PRO A 140 -3.23 -10.03 15.74
C PRO A 140 -3.26 -8.64 16.38
N SER A 141 -2.97 -8.53 17.69
CA SER A 141 -2.92 -7.24 18.39
C SER A 141 -1.71 -6.41 17.98
N GLY A 142 -0.55 -7.03 17.72
CA GLY A 142 0.64 -6.36 17.23
C GLY A 142 0.46 -5.75 15.84
N PHE A 143 -0.12 -6.50 14.90
CA PHE A 143 -0.44 -5.98 13.57
C PHE A 143 -1.51 -4.87 13.61
N ALA A 144 -2.50 -4.98 14.49
CA ALA A 144 -3.49 -3.91 14.67
C ALA A 144 -2.84 -2.63 15.22
N SER A 145 -1.93 -2.75 16.20
CA SER A 145 -1.16 -1.62 16.73
C SER A 145 -0.25 -1.00 15.66
N PHE A 146 0.44 -1.84 14.88
CA PHE A 146 1.24 -1.39 13.74
C PHE A 146 0.40 -0.62 12.73
N ALA A 147 -0.72 -1.19 12.26
CA ALA A 147 -1.60 -0.57 11.30
C ALA A 147 -2.15 0.78 11.80
N MET A 148 -2.62 0.83 13.06
CA MET A 148 -3.14 2.05 13.66
C MET A 148 -2.09 3.17 13.71
N LEU A 149 -0.88 2.89 14.22
CA LEU A 149 0.18 3.89 14.34
C LEU A 149 0.69 4.37 12.98
N ASN A 150 0.72 3.49 11.96
CA ASN A 150 1.13 3.87 10.60
C ASN A 150 0.04 4.62 9.82
N THR A 151 -1.23 4.46 10.18
CA THR A 151 -2.33 5.18 9.52
C THR A 151 -2.56 6.57 10.15
N LEU A 152 -2.18 6.78 11.42
CA LEU A 152 -2.33 8.08 12.07
C LEU A 152 -1.77 9.27 11.28
N PRO A 153 -0.57 9.19 10.66
CA PRO A 153 -0.05 10.29 9.84
C PRO A 153 -0.95 10.62 8.64
N ALA A 154 -1.66 9.64 8.08
CA ALA A 154 -2.56 9.86 6.96
C ALA A 154 -3.79 10.72 7.31
N VAL A 155 -4.07 10.93 8.61
CA VAL A 155 -5.20 11.76 9.07
C VAL A 155 -4.93 13.25 8.85
N PHE A 156 -3.73 13.73 9.15
CA PHE A 156 -3.42 15.16 9.14
C PHE A 156 -2.34 15.55 8.12
N ALA A 157 -1.43 14.68 7.77
CA ALA A 157 -0.33 15.02 6.86
C ALA A 157 -0.79 15.47 5.46
N PRO A 158 -1.84 14.89 4.84
CA PRO A 158 -2.36 15.40 3.57
C PRO A 158 -2.88 16.85 3.65
N VAL A 159 -3.45 17.24 4.79
CA VAL A 159 -3.90 18.63 5.01
C VAL A 159 -2.72 19.59 4.99
N ILE A 160 -1.61 19.21 5.66
CA ILE A 160 -0.36 20.00 5.64
C ILE A 160 0.16 20.11 4.20
N GLY A 161 0.18 19.03 3.45
CA GLY A 161 0.53 19.05 2.02
C GLY A 161 -0.33 20.00 1.20
N GLY A 162 -1.64 19.97 1.39
CA GLY A 162 -2.58 20.90 0.75
C GLY A 162 -2.34 22.36 1.13
N LEU A 163 -2.06 22.66 2.40
CA LEU A 163 -1.70 24.00 2.89
C LEU A 163 -0.41 24.51 2.23
N LEU A 164 0.60 23.65 2.11
CA LEU A 164 1.86 24.02 1.42
C LEU A 164 1.61 24.36 -0.05
N MET A 165 0.72 23.61 -0.74
CA MET A 165 0.36 23.88 -2.13
C MET A 165 -0.40 25.21 -2.27
N VAL A 166 -1.34 25.51 -1.39
CA VAL A 166 -2.08 26.79 -1.42
C VAL A 166 -1.16 27.96 -1.17
N LYS A 167 -0.21 27.84 -0.22
CA LYS A 167 0.68 28.93 0.16
C LYS A 167 1.83 29.17 -0.83
N TYR A 168 2.42 28.11 -1.38
CA TYR A 168 3.64 28.17 -2.19
C TYR A 168 3.46 27.73 -3.64
N GLY A 169 2.24 27.34 -4.04
CA GLY A 169 1.94 26.76 -5.35
C GLY A 169 2.23 25.25 -5.43
N ASP A 170 1.70 24.61 -6.48
CA ASP A 170 1.76 23.14 -6.63
C ASP A 170 3.18 22.59 -6.63
N ILE A 171 4.10 23.23 -7.36
CA ILE A 171 5.48 22.73 -7.51
C ILE A 171 6.27 23.00 -6.23
N SER A 172 6.35 24.26 -5.80
CA SER A 172 7.18 24.64 -4.64
C SER A 172 6.65 24.06 -3.35
N GLY A 173 5.31 24.06 -3.14
CA GLY A 173 4.69 23.45 -1.96
C GLY A 173 4.98 21.96 -1.84
N LEU A 174 4.90 21.22 -2.96
CA LEU A 174 5.22 19.80 -2.95
C LEU A 174 6.73 19.51 -2.87
N LYS A 175 7.61 20.38 -3.41
CA LYS A 175 9.05 20.29 -3.15
C LYS A 175 9.37 20.42 -1.65
N ILE A 176 8.70 21.32 -0.94
CA ILE A 176 8.83 21.44 0.53
C ILE A 176 8.37 20.13 1.21
N ALA A 177 7.25 19.54 0.78
CA ALA A 177 6.77 18.28 1.32
C ALA A 177 7.73 17.11 1.04
N PHE A 178 8.34 17.04 -0.15
CA PHE A 178 9.40 16.07 -0.47
C PHE A 178 10.64 16.26 0.40
N PHE A 179 11.06 17.51 0.61
CA PHE A 179 12.18 17.83 1.52
C PHE A 179 11.89 17.35 2.94
N ALA A 180 10.72 17.70 3.49
CA ALA A 180 10.29 17.27 4.81
C ALA A 180 10.24 15.74 4.92
N SER A 181 9.72 15.05 3.88
CA SER A 181 9.69 13.59 3.82
C SER A 181 11.09 12.98 3.82
N GLY A 182 12.01 13.54 3.04
CA GLY A 182 13.41 13.11 3.01
C GLY A 182 14.08 13.25 4.37
N MET A 183 13.92 14.40 5.04
CA MET A 183 14.49 14.68 6.37
C MET A 183 13.92 13.74 7.44
N LEU A 184 12.60 13.64 7.54
CA LEU A 184 11.92 12.72 8.48
C LEU A 184 12.28 11.26 8.20
N GLY A 185 12.35 10.89 6.90
CA GLY A 185 12.74 9.57 6.48
C GLY A 185 14.17 9.24 6.87
N LEU A 186 15.15 10.08 6.55
CA LEU A 186 16.55 9.83 6.92
C LEU A 186 16.75 9.78 8.43
N THR A 187 16.09 10.65 9.21
CA THR A 187 16.12 10.61 10.67
C THR A 187 15.56 9.27 11.19
N ALA A 188 14.42 8.84 10.66
CA ALA A 188 13.83 7.55 11.01
C ALA A 188 14.76 6.38 10.63
N MET A 189 15.41 6.43 9.45
CA MET A 189 16.33 5.37 8.99
C MET A 189 17.63 5.34 9.80
N LEU A 190 18.15 6.48 10.22
CA LEU A 190 19.31 6.53 11.12
C LEU A 190 18.99 5.86 12.46
N TYR A 191 17.83 6.18 13.05
CA TYR A 191 17.38 5.51 14.28
C TYR A 191 17.21 4.01 14.09
N ARG A 192 16.64 3.58 12.96
CA ARG A 192 16.47 2.18 12.58
C ARG A 192 17.82 1.49 12.41
N ALA A 193 18.79 2.13 11.76
CA ALA A 193 20.13 1.60 11.55
C ALA A 193 20.88 1.33 12.88
N ILE A 194 20.67 2.20 13.88
CA ILE A 194 21.33 2.06 15.19
C ILE A 194 20.64 1.01 16.08
N LYS A 195 19.30 0.99 16.10
CA LYS A 195 18.52 0.26 17.13
C LYS A 195 17.91 -1.05 16.67
N LEU A 196 17.71 -1.27 15.35
CA LEU A 196 17.09 -2.50 14.84
C LEU A 196 18.02 -3.69 15.00
N GLY A 197 17.51 -4.79 15.57
CA GLY A 197 18.23 -6.05 15.70
C GLY A 197 18.23 -6.87 14.39
N GLU A 198 19.19 -7.82 14.28
CA GLU A 198 19.14 -8.82 13.21
C GLU A 198 18.39 -10.06 13.74
N THR A 199 17.29 -10.43 13.07
CA THR A 199 16.46 -11.58 13.47
C THR A 199 16.85 -12.87 12.77
N TYR A 200 17.63 -12.78 11.69
CA TYR A 200 17.98 -13.91 10.85
C TYR A 200 19.48 -13.96 10.56
N LYS A 201 20.12 -15.09 10.84
CA LYS A 201 21.53 -15.31 10.47
C LYS A 201 21.58 -15.64 8.97
N PRO A 202 22.21 -14.81 8.15
CA PRO A 202 22.29 -15.04 6.71
C PRO A 202 22.98 -16.38 6.42
N LYS A 203 22.40 -17.16 5.52
CA LYS A 203 23.03 -18.38 5.02
C LYS A 203 23.82 -18.02 3.76
N PRO A 204 25.14 -18.16 3.73
CA PRO A 204 25.93 -17.92 2.52
C PRO A 204 25.56 -18.97 1.46
N ARG A 205 24.67 -18.62 0.55
CA ARG A 205 24.23 -19.46 -0.58
C ARG A 205 24.45 -18.77 -1.92
N LEU A 206 25.66 -18.29 -2.16
CA LEU A 206 26.06 -17.82 -3.48
C LEU A 206 26.96 -18.86 -4.18
N LYS A 207 26.50 -20.11 -4.33
CA LYS A 207 27.19 -21.10 -5.17
C LYS A 207 26.70 -21.08 -6.62
N GLU A 208 25.56 -20.46 -6.92
CA GLU A 208 24.94 -20.47 -8.25
C GLU A 208 24.78 -19.03 -8.79
N PRO A 209 24.93 -18.83 -10.12
CA PRO A 209 24.70 -17.52 -10.74
C PRO A 209 23.28 -17.01 -10.47
N PHE A 210 23.14 -15.70 -10.19
CA PHE A 210 21.87 -15.04 -9.89
C PHE A 210 20.77 -15.36 -10.92
N LEU A 211 21.09 -15.35 -12.22
CA LEU A 211 20.17 -15.65 -13.32
C LEU A 211 19.58 -17.06 -13.25
N LYS A 212 20.38 -18.05 -12.84
CA LYS A 212 19.89 -19.45 -12.69
C LYS A 212 18.94 -19.56 -11.53
N ASN A 213 19.24 -18.90 -10.41
CA ASN A 213 18.37 -18.85 -9.25
C ASN A 213 17.06 -18.10 -9.54
N PHE A 214 17.12 -17.00 -10.31
CA PHE A 214 15.93 -16.25 -10.71
C PHE A 214 15.01 -17.06 -11.64
N ARG A 215 15.58 -17.77 -12.62
CA ARG A 215 14.79 -18.67 -13.51
C ARG A 215 14.14 -19.82 -12.75
N SER A 216 14.87 -20.42 -11.82
CA SER A 216 14.33 -21.45 -10.92
C SER A 216 13.19 -20.89 -10.06
N MET A 217 13.34 -19.68 -9.51
CA MET A 217 12.32 -19.02 -8.72
C MET A 217 11.04 -18.75 -9.56
N MET A 218 11.17 -18.30 -10.80
CA MET A 218 10.00 -18.10 -11.69
C MET A 218 9.28 -19.41 -12.00
N SER A 219 10.02 -20.49 -12.28
CA SER A 219 9.47 -21.83 -12.45
C SER A 219 8.73 -22.31 -11.21
N ASP A 220 9.26 -22.03 -10.04
CA ASP A 220 8.68 -22.36 -8.74
C ASP A 220 7.36 -21.60 -8.49
N TYR A 221 7.27 -20.33 -8.87
CA TYR A 221 6.02 -19.56 -8.78
C TYR A 221 4.95 -20.12 -9.73
N ALA A 222 5.31 -20.44 -10.96
CA ALA A 222 4.39 -21.07 -11.91
C ALA A 222 3.86 -22.42 -11.38
N TYR A 223 4.74 -23.24 -10.81
CA TYR A 223 4.36 -24.50 -10.18
C TYR A 223 3.43 -24.26 -8.97
N THR A 224 3.73 -23.26 -8.14
CA THR A 224 2.91 -22.90 -6.97
C THR A 224 1.49 -22.49 -7.39
N ILE A 225 1.34 -21.68 -8.44
CA ILE A 225 0.01 -21.32 -8.98
C ILE A 225 -0.75 -22.57 -9.46
N LYS A 226 -0.05 -23.47 -10.17
CA LYS A 226 -0.68 -24.69 -10.72
C LYS A 226 -1.18 -25.61 -9.59
N LYS A 227 -0.39 -25.76 -8.52
CA LYS A 227 -0.69 -26.63 -7.38
C LYS A 227 -1.64 -25.98 -6.35
N ALA A 228 -1.76 -24.66 -6.34
CA ALA A 228 -2.64 -23.94 -5.42
C ALA A 228 -4.08 -24.46 -5.48
N ASN A 229 -4.74 -24.52 -4.32
CA ASN A 229 -6.15 -24.95 -4.24
C ASN A 229 -7.07 -23.95 -4.97
N SER A 230 -8.29 -24.41 -5.29
CA SER A 230 -9.27 -23.61 -6.04
C SER A 230 -9.55 -22.26 -5.40
N ASP A 231 -9.69 -22.20 -4.07
CA ASP A 231 -10.03 -20.96 -3.37
C ASP A 231 -8.84 -19.99 -3.33
N ALA A 232 -7.60 -20.47 -3.25
CA ALA A 232 -6.41 -19.60 -3.38
C ALA A 232 -6.32 -19.01 -4.80
N LYS A 233 -6.64 -19.77 -5.85
CA LYS A 233 -6.71 -19.25 -7.23
C LYS A 233 -7.80 -18.20 -7.38
N LYS A 234 -9.00 -18.43 -6.84
CA LYS A 234 -10.08 -17.44 -6.85
C LYS A 234 -9.68 -16.17 -6.09
N LEU A 235 -9.02 -16.31 -4.93
CA LEU A 235 -8.52 -15.17 -4.19
C LEU A 235 -7.46 -14.39 -4.97
N LEU A 236 -6.59 -15.07 -5.71
CA LEU A 236 -5.63 -14.44 -6.61
C LEU A 236 -6.34 -13.64 -7.72
N TRP A 237 -7.36 -14.22 -8.35
CA TRP A 237 -8.18 -13.50 -9.33
C TRP A 237 -8.90 -12.30 -8.73
N TYR A 238 -9.42 -12.41 -7.50
CA TYR A 238 -9.97 -11.25 -6.77
C TYR A 238 -8.95 -10.13 -6.63
N THR A 239 -7.72 -10.43 -6.19
CA THR A 239 -6.69 -9.40 -6.02
C THR A 239 -6.28 -8.76 -7.35
N ILE A 240 -6.22 -9.55 -8.43
CA ILE A 240 -5.95 -9.07 -9.79
C ILE A 240 -7.06 -8.13 -10.27
N THR A 241 -8.31 -8.56 -10.23
CA THR A 241 -9.45 -7.75 -10.73
C THR A 241 -9.64 -6.49 -9.91
N SER A 242 -9.45 -6.57 -8.59
CA SER A 242 -9.48 -5.41 -7.69
C SER A 242 -8.37 -4.40 -7.99
N SER A 243 -7.16 -4.88 -8.34
CA SER A 243 -6.04 -4.03 -8.74
C SER A 243 -6.26 -3.36 -10.10
N ILE A 244 -6.85 -4.07 -11.05
CA ILE A 244 -7.29 -3.49 -12.34
C ILE A 244 -8.28 -2.35 -12.07
N ALA A 245 -9.32 -2.58 -11.25
CA ALA A 245 -10.29 -1.55 -10.88
C ALA A 245 -9.61 -0.32 -10.23
N ALA A 246 -8.71 -0.54 -9.27
CA ALA A 246 -7.96 0.53 -8.61
C ALA A 246 -7.09 1.33 -9.59
N SER A 247 -6.60 0.72 -10.66
CA SER A 247 -5.79 1.38 -11.69
C SER A 247 -6.54 2.47 -12.45
N PHE A 248 -7.87 2.38 -12.54
CA PHE A 248 -8.71 3.42 -13.17
C PHE A 248 -8.97 4.62 -12.25
N THR A 249 -8.65 4.51 -10.95
CA THR A 249 -9.03 5.52 -9.96
C THR A 249 -7.85 6.22 -9.32
N THR A 250 -6.92 5.48 -8.74
CA THR A 250 -5.89 6.00 -7.82
C THR A 250 -4.99 7.08 -8.44
N ILE A 251 -4.70 7.00 -9.74
CA ILE A 251 -3.79 7.92 -10.42
C ILE A 251 -4.44 9.29 -10.62
N PHE A 252 -5.73 9.31 -10.96
CA PHE A 252 -6.41 10.50 -11.50
C PHE A 252 -7.35 11.19 -10.53
N VAL A 253 -7.74 10.57 -9.39
CA VAL A 253 -8.66 11.17 -8.41
C VAL A 253 -8.19 12.55 -7.97
N SER A 254 -6.90 12.71 -7.62
CA SER A 254 -6.37 14.01 -7.18
C SER A 254 -6.38 15.06 -8.29
N ILE A 255 -6.04 14.67 -9.52
CA ILE A 255 -6.07 15.57 -10.67
C ILE A 255 -7.52 15.97 -10.98
N TYR A 256 -8.45 15.03 -10.95
CA TYR A 256 -9.86 15.29 -11.19
C TYR A 256 -10.44 16.26 -10.17
N LEU A 257 -10.27 15.98 -8.87
CA LEU A 257 -10.82 16.83 -7.82
C LEU A 257 -10.20 18.23 -7.80
N VAL A 258 -8.86 18.31 -7.88
CA VAL A 258 -8.18 19.60 -7.72
C VAL A 258 -8.12 20.40 -9.03
N LYS A 259 -7.96 19.74 -10.19
CA LYS A 259 -7.76 20.46 -11.46
C LYS A 259 -9.00 20.53 -12.34
N GLN A 260 -9.91 19.56 -12.28
CA GLN A 260 -11.14 19.58 -13.08
C GLN A 260 -12.31 20.19 -12.29
N LEU A 261 -12.50 19.77 -11.02
CA LEU A 261 -13.54 20.32 -10.16
C LEU A 261 -13.10 21.56 -9.37
N SER A 262 -11.86 22.04 -9.58
CA SER A 262 -11.28 23.22 -8.89
C SER A 262 -11.39 23.15 -7.36
N LEU A 263 -11.38 21.93 -6.79
CA LEU A 263 -11.39 21.75 -5.35
C LEU A 263 -10.05 22.22 -4.77
N SER A 264 -10.11 22.98 -3.68
CA SER A 264 -8.87 23.41 -2.99
C SER A 264 -8.01 22.18 -2.58
N PRO A 265 -6.69 22.22 -2.78
CA PRO A 265 -5.79 21.17 -2.29
C PRO A 265 -5.97 20.83 -0.82
N VAL A 266 -6.30 21.83 0.03
CA VAL A 266 -6.59 21.65 1.45
C VAL A 266 -7.83 20.78 1.64
N LEU A 267 -8.92 21.04 0.89
CA LEU A 267 -10.14 20.24 0.98
C LEU A 267 -9.91 18.80 0.52
N TYR A 268 -9.13 18.59 -0.55
CA TYR A 268 -8.73 17.24 -0.96
C TYR A 268 -7.87 16.55 0.11
N GLY A 269 -6.96 17.29 0.74
CA GLY A 269 -6.19 16.82 1.89
C GLY A 269 -7.08 16.43 3.08
N LEU A 270 -8.14 17.20 3.36
CA LEU A 270 -9.14 16.89 4.39
C LEU A 270 -9.93 15.61 4.04
N LEU A 271 -10.39 15.45 2.79
CA LEU A 271 -11.07 14.22 2.35
C LEU A 271 -10.18 12.99 2.54
N SER A 272 -8.90 13.08 2.16
CA SER A 272 -7.90 12.03 2.40
C SER A 272 -7.70 11.78 3.90
N GLY A 273 -7.63 12.84 4.71
CA GLY A 273 -7.53 12.77 6.16
C GLY A 273 -8.74 12.11 6.82
N ILE A 274 -9.95 12.42 6.36
CA ILE A 274 -11.20 11.78 6.81
C ILE A 274 -11.18 10.28 6.49
N THR A 275 -10.74 9.89 5.29
CA THR A 275 -10.57 8.47 4.96
C THR A 275 -9.62 7.77 5.93
N GLY A 276 -8.48 8.40 6.25
CA GLY A 276 -7.53 7.90 7.24
C GLY A 276 -8.12 7.80 8.65
N LEU A 277 -8.83 8.85 9.10
CA LEU A 277 -9.47 8.90 10.41
C LEU A 277 -10.54 7.80 10.57
N VAL A 278 -11.42 7.67 9.58
CA VAL A 278 -12.44 6.61 9.56
C VAL A 278 -11.79 5.23 9.57
N THR A 279 -10.70 5.05 8.81
CA THR A 279 -9.96 3.79 8.82
C THR A 279 -9.43 3.46 10.23
N VAL A 280 -8.82 4.41 10.92
CA VAL A 280 -8.32 4.21 12.30
C VAL A 280 -9.46 3.89 13.27
N ILE A 281 -10.56 4.64 13.22
CA ILE A 281 -11.72 4.44 14.11
C ILE A 281 -12.37 3.07 13.89
N VAL A 282 -12.57 2.68 12.63
CA VAL A 282 -13.26 1.44 12.27
C VAL A 282 -12.36 0.21 12.39
N LEU A 283 -11.03 0.37 12.37
CA LEU A 283 -10.09 -0.75 12.49
C LEU A 283 -10.33 -1.59 13.76
N ILE A 284 -10.67 -0.94 14.88
CA ILE A 284 -10.95 -1.63 16.15
C ILE A 284 -12.24 -2.47 16.07
N PRO A 285 -13.40 -1.90 15.70
CA PRO A 285 -14.61 -2.67 15.52
C PRO A 285 -14.54 -3.69 14.39
N SER A 286 -13.70 -3.48 13.35
CA SER A 286 -13.55 -4.44 12.25
C SER A 286 -13.15 -5.84 12.72
N VAL A 287 -12.30 -5.94 13.73
CA VAL A 287 -11.90 -7.23 14.33
C VAL A 287 -13.10 -7.94 14.96
N ARG A 288 -14.04 -7.19 15.58
CA ARG A 288 -15.29 -7.76 16.13
C ARG A 288 -16.23 -8.21 15.02
N ILE A 289 -16.31 -7.42 13.93
CA ILE A 289 -17.11 -7.78 12.74
C ILE A 289 -16.59 -9.09 12.15
N ILE A 290 -15.27 -9.22 11.95
CA ILE A 290 -14.64 -10.44 11.43
C ILE A 290 -14.93 -11.65 12.32
N LYS A 291 -14.84 -11.49 13.65
CA LYS A 291 -15.10 -12.58 14.59
C LYS A 291 -16.58 -13.01 14.64
N ARG A 292 -17.52 -12.07 14.49
CA ARG A 292 -18.97 -12.35 14.58
C ARG A 292 -19.56 -12.83 13.26
N ALA A 293 -19.23 -12.16 12.17
CA ALA A 293 -19.77 -12.47 10.83
C ALA A 293 -19.04 -13.61 10.13
N GLY A 294 -17.85 -13.96 10.61
CA GLY A 294 -16.94 -14.88 9.92
C GLY A 294 -16.09 -14.17 8.87
N LEU A 295 -14.93 -14.76 8.57
CA LEU A 295 -13.90 -14.17 7.71
C LEU A 295 -14.40 -13.91 6.30
N LYS A 296 -15.07 -14.88 5.67
CA LYS A 296 -15.61 -14.75 4.30
C LYS A 296 -16.61 -13.60 4.20
N LYS A 297 -17.64 -13.58 5.08
CA LYS A 297 -18.68 -12.54 5.04
C LYS A 297 -18.11 -11.14 5.31
N ALA A 298 -17.16 -11.01 6.24
CA ALA A 298 -16.50 -9.75 6.53
C ALA A 298 -15.69 -9.24 5.33
N THR A 299 -14.97 -10.14 4.62
CA THR A 299 -14.21 -9.77 3.42
C THR A 299 -15.13 -9.36 2.27
N ILE A 300 -16.25 -10.07 2.05
CA ILE A 300 -17.25 -9.68 1.05
C ILE A 300 -17.85 -8.32 1.39
N LEU A 301 -18.23 -8.10 2.65
CA LEU A 301 -18.75 -6.81 3.11
C LEU A 301 -17.76 -5.68 2.81
N ALA A 302 -16.48 -5.88 3.15
CA ALA A 302 -15.43 -4.91 2.87
C ALA A 302 -15.28 -4.63 1.36
N ALA A 303 -15.33 -5.67 0.53
CA ALA A 303 -15.19 -5.55 -0.91
C ALA A 303 -16.37 -4.79 -1.55
N LEU A 304 -17.58 -4.90 -0.99
CA LEU A 304 -18.78 -4.15 -1.45
C LEU A 304 -18.63 -2.64 -1.27
N PHE A 305 -17.85 -2.19 -0.29
CA PHE A 305 -17.60 -0.76 -0.12
C PHE A 305 -16.81 -0.14 -1.28
N SER A 306 -16.02 -0.91 -2.02
CA SER A 306 -15.23 -0.39 -3.15
C SER A 306 -16.12 0.08 -4.31
N PRO A 307 -17.01 -0.75 -4.90
CA PRO A 307 -17.91 -0.30 -5.95
C PRO A 307 -18.90 0.77 -5.44
N LEU A 308 -19.37 0.67 -4.18
CA LEU A 308 -20.25 1.66 -3.57
C LEU A 308 -19.57 3.03 -3.45
N SER A 309 -18.36 3.07 -2.91
CA SER A 309 -17.56 4.28 -2.79
C SER A 309 -17.32 4.91 -4.18
N MET A 310 -17.00 4.08 -5.18
CA MET A 310 -16.76 4.56 -6.53
C MET A 310 -18.04 5.08 -7.19
N PHE A 311 -19.17 4.44 -6.97
CA PHE A 311 -20.47 4.91 -7.43
C PHE A 311 -20.82 6.27 -6.83
N ILE A 312 -20.64 6.45 -5.51
CA ILE A 312 -20.84 7.75 -4.83
C ILE A 312 -19.92 8.81 -5.43
N PHE A 313 -18.65 8.46 -5.69
CA PHE A 313 -17.67 9.39 -6.28
C PHE A 313 -18.10 9.87 -7.67
N VAL A 314 -18.49 8.96 -8.54
CA VAL A 314 -18.90 9.29 -9.93
C VAL A 314 -20.20 10.06 -9.96
N SER A 315 -21.12 9.79 -9.03
CA SER A 315 -22.43 10.47 -8.93
C SER A 315 -22.37 11.73 -8.08
N SER A 316 -21.17 12.15 -7.62
CA SER A 316 -21.05 13.28 -6.71
C SER A 316 -21.41 14.61 -7.36
N ASN A 317 -22.32 15.36 -6.71
CA ASN A 317 -22.74 16.69 -7.12
C ASN A 317 -22.31 17.78 -6.13
N GLY A 318 -21.69 17.40 -5.01
CA GLY A 318 -21.29 18.36 -3.98
C GLY A 318 -20.36 17.78 -2.93
N MET A 319 -19.99 18.63 -1.96
CA MET A 319 -19.06 18.27 -0.89
C MET A 319 -19.55 17.13 0.00
N ASN A 320 -20.87 17.04 0.23
CA ASN A 320 -21.46 15.98 1.05
C ASN A 320 -21.25 14.60 0.42
N ASP A 321 -21.33 14.49 -0.91
CA ASP A 321 -21.12 13.24 -1.62
C ASP A 321 -19.64 12.84 -1.57
N LEU A 322 -18.71 13.80 -1.69
CA LEU A 322 -17.29 13.57 -1.54
C LEU A 322 -16.91 13.15 -0.10
N LEU A 323 -17.60 13.69 0.90
CA LEU A 323 -17.47 13.22 2.29
C LEU A 323 -17.99 11.79 2.44
N ALA A 324 -19.15 11.46 1.87
CA ALA A 324 -19.69 10.11 1.87
C ALA A 324 -18.76 9.12 1.16
N TRP A 325 -18.15 9.52 0.03
CA TRP A 325 -17.11 8.75 -0.65
C TRP A 325 -15.91 8.47 0.26
N SER A 326 -15.38 9.49 0.95
CA SER A 326 -14.23 9.37 1.85
C SER A 326 -14.53 8.45 3.04
N VAL A 327 -15.72 8.59 3.65
CA VAL A 327 -16.17 7.74 4.76
C VAL A 327 -16.32 6.30 4.30
N THR A 328 -16.99 6.09 3.17
CA THR A 328 -17.25 4.75 2.61
C THR A 328 -15.93 4.03 2.29
N GLY A 329 -14.99 4.73 1.66
CA GLY A 329 -13.64 4.23 1.37
C GLY A 329 -12.87 3.86 2.65
N GLY A 330 -12.94 4.70 3.68
CA GLY A 330 -12.32 4.47 4.99
C GLY A 330 -12.87 3.23 5.70
N VAL A 331 -14.20 3.05 5.71
CA VAL A 331 -14.86 1.86 6.30
C VAL A 331 -14.44 0.59 5.55
N GLY A 332 -14.50 0.62 4.22
CA GLY A 332 -14.09 -0.51 3.38
C GLY A 332 -12.64 -0.91 3.64
N GLY A 333 -11.72 0.05 3.63
CA GLY A 333 -10.29 -0.17 3.86
C GLY A 333 -10.00 -0.75 5.24
N ALA A 334 -10.67 -0.26 6.29
CA ALA A 334 -10.49 -0.72 7.67
C ALA A 334 -10.89 -2.19 7.88
N ILE A 335 -11.89 -2.67 7.15
CA ILE A 335 -12.32 -4.08 7.23
C ILE A 335 -11.51 -4.95 6.27
N ALA A 336 -11.20 -4.44 5.06
CA ALA A 336 -10.49 -5.18 4.03
C ALA A 336 -9.08 -5.61 4.46
N GLN A 337 -8.31 -4.71 5.04
CA GLN A 337 -6.90 -4.96 5.38
C GLN A 337 -6.70 -6.19 6.29
N PRO A 338 -7.34 -6.28 7.49
CA PRO A 338 -7.15 -7.43 8.37
C PRO A 338 -7.83 -8.70 7.85
N SER A 339 -9.00 -8.59 7.21
CA SER A 339 -9.71 -9.76 6.69
C SER A 339 -8.96 -10.38 5.51
N MET A 340 -8.45 -9.58 4.59
CA MET A 340 -7.69 -10.06 3.44
C MET A 340 -6.37 -10.71 3.84
N SER A 341 -5.60 -10.09 4.74
CA SER A 341 -4.34 -10.66 5.22
C SER A 341 -4.56 -12.00 5.91
N THR A 342 -5.66 -12.13 6.69
CA THR A 342 -6.03 -13.39 7.34
C THR A 342 -6.46 -14.44 6.32
N LEU A 343 -7.25 -14.05 5.32
CA LEU A 343 -7.73 -14.94 4.27
C LEU A 343 -6.58 -15.48 3.41
N GLN A 344 -5.67 -14.63 3.00
CA GLN A 344 -4.44 -15.02 2.29
C GLN A 344 -3.60 -16.00 3.11
N GLY A 345 -3.45 -15.73 4.41
CA GLY A 345 -2.71 -16.59 5.33
C GLY A 345 -3.35 -17.98 5.51
N ASN A 346 -4.68 -18.04 5.60
CA ASN A 346 -5.43 -19.29 5.80
C ASN A 346 -5.45 -20.17 4.53
N LEU A 347 -5.53 -19.56 3.35
CA LEU A 347 -5.53 -20.28 2.06
C LEU A 347 -4.14 -20.70 1.59
N SER A 348 -3.10 -20.24 2.28
CA SER A 348 -1.72 -20.59 1.95
C SER A 348 -1.25 -21.80 2.75
N GLU A 349 -1.01 -22.93 2.06
CA GLU A 349 -0.42 -24.13 2.65
C GLU A 349 0.95 -23.82 3.27
N LYS A 350 1.27 -24.44 4.42
CA LYS A 350 2.47 -24.14 5.19
C LYS A 350 3.76 -24.19 4.38
N GLU A 351 3.88 -25.18 3.50
CA GLU A 351 5.07 -25.42 2.68
C GLU A 351 5.27 -24.37 1.56
N GLN A 352 4.18 -23.81 1.03
CA GLN A 352 4.20 -22.87 -0.09
C GLN A 352 3.77 -21.44 0.32
N ARG A 353 3.52 -21.21 1.62
CA ARG A 353 2.97 -19.95 2.13
C ARG A 353 3.74 -18.72 1.64
N GLY A 354 5.08 -18.74 1.73
CA GLY A 354 5.91 -17.60 1.30
C GLY A 354 5.74 -17.29 -0.20
N LYS A 355 5.71 -18.33 -1.04
CA LYS A 355 5.53 -18.17 -2.50
C LYS A 355 4.14 -17.67 -2.86
N LEU A 356 3.08 -18.20 -2.22
CA LEU A 356 1.70 -17.75 -2.45
C LEU A 356 1.49 -16.30 -1.98
N MET A 357 2.03 -15.93 -0.82
CA MET A 357 1.97 -14.54 -0.33
C MET A 357 2.70 -13.57 -1.27
N ALA A 358 3.85 -13.97 -1.83
CA ALA A 358 4.53 -13.19 -2.86
C ALA A 358 3.65 -13.02 -4.12
N LEU A 359 2.99 -14.10 -4.57
CA LEU A 359 2.08 -14.04 -5.72
C LEU A 359 0.88 -13.11 -5.48
N PHE A 360 0.27 -13.13 -4.30
CA PHE A 360 -0.79 -12.20 -3.93
C PHE A 360 -0.35 -10.72 -3.93
N SER A 361 0.95 -10.47 -3.76
CA SER A 361 1.50 -9.10 -3.81
C SER A 361 1.95 -8.70 -5.22
N VAL A 362 2.50 -9.63 -6.00
CA VAL A 362 3.15 -9.34 -7.29
C VAL A 362 2.19 -9.39 -8.47
N MET A 363 1.30 -10.40 -8.52
CA MET A 363 0.38 -10.56 -9.65
C MET A 363 -0.58 -9.37 -9.85
N PRO A 364 -1.14 -8.75 -8.78
CA PRO A 364 -1.92 -7.52 -8.92
C PRO A 364 -1.13 -6.36 -9.55
N LEU A 365 0.15 -6.20 -9.22
CA LEU A 365 1.00 -5.15 -9.78
C LEU A 365 1.29 -5.37 -11.26
N ILE A 366 1.52 -6.63 -11.67
CA ILE A 366 1.70 -6.98 -13.08
C ILE A 366 0.42 -6.73 -13.86
N ALA A 367 -0.74 -7.09 -13.30
CA ALA A 367 -2.04 -6.86 -13.94
C ALA A 367 -2.42 -5.37 -13.99
N ALA A 368 -1.96 -4.58 -13.03
CA ALA A 368 -2.16 -3.13 -13.04
C ALA A 368 -1.45 -2.44 -14.20
N PHE A 369 -0.33 -2.96 -14.68
CA PHE A 369 0.47 -2.33 -15.75
C PHE A 369 -0.36 -1.98 -17.00
N PRO A 370 -0.99 -2.93 -17.71
CA PRO A 370 -1.80 -2.59 -18.89
C PRO A 370 -3.05 -1.76 -18.52
N ALA A 371 -3.64 -2.01 -17.36
CA ALA A 371 -4.82 -1.28 -16.90
C ALA A 371 -4.53 0.20 -16.62
N GLN A 372 -3.37 0.51 -16.06
CA GLN A 372 -2.92 1.89 -15.82
C GLN A 372 -2.70 2.64 -17.12
N ILE A 373 -2.05 2.03 -18.12
CA ILE A 373 -1.84 2.65 -19.44
C ILE A 373 -3.19 2.90 -20.11
N PHE A 374 -4.08 1.91 -20.08
CA PHE A 374 -5.42 2.05 -20.66
C PHE A 374 -6.25 3.12 -19.95
N SER A 375 -6.18 3.20 -18.61
CA SER A 375 -6.84 4.25 -17.84
C SER A 375 -6.33 5.65 -18.23
N GLY A 376 -5.01 5.77 -18.45
CA GLY A 376 -4.39 7.02 -18.90
C GLY A 376 -4.86 7.45 -20.28
N TYR A 377 -4.99 6.51 -21.21
CA TYR A 377 -5.53 6.76 -22.53
C TYR A 377 -7.00 7.24 -22.46
N LEU A 378 -7.83 6.55 -21.69
CA LEU A 378 -9.25 6.93 -21.52
C LEU A 378 -9.37 8.31 -20.87
N TYR A 379 -8.63 8.56 -19.80
CA TYR A 379 -8.67 9.83 -19.07
C TYR A 379 -8.21 11.02 -19.93
N ALA A 380 -7.21 10.81 -20.80
CA ALA A 380 -6.65 11.85 -21.65
C ALA A 380 -7.48 12.13 -22.91
N ASN A 381 -8.10 11.10 -23.51
CA ASN A 381 -8.63 11.18 -24.87
C ASN A 381 -10.15 10.94 -24.98
N VAL A 382 -10.79 10.33 -23.96
CA VAL A 382 -12.21 9.97 -24.02
C VAL A 382 -13.02 10.79 -23.03
N SER A 383 -12.91 10.49 -21.73
CA SER A 383 -13.63 11.20 -20.68
C SER A 383 -13.07 10.88 -19.31
N TYR A 384 -13.01 11.89 -18.44
CA TYR A 384 -12.60 11.73 -17.04
C TYR A 384 -13.56 10.79 -16.29
N ILE A 385 -14.88 11.01 -16.46
CA ILE A 385 -15.92 10.26 -15.75
C ILE A 385 -15.98 8.82 -16.25
N SER A 386 -15.88 8.57 -17.56
CA SER A 386 -15.89 7.22 -18.11
C SER A 386 -14.74 6.36 -17.59
N THR A 387 -13.57 6.97 -17.34
CA THR A 387 -12.43 6.29 -16.72
C THR A 387 -12.79 5.77 -15.33
N PHE A 388 -13.42 6.60 -14.50
CA PHE A 388 -13.84 6.19 -13.16
C PHE A 388 -15.01 5.20 -13.17
N MET A 389 -15.99 5.40 -14.09
CA MET A 389 -17.11 4.47 -14.25
C MET A 389 -16.64 3.05 -14.58
N LEU A 390 -15.58 2.92 -15.37
CA LEU A 390 -15.05 1.60 -15.76
C LEU A 390 -14.45 0.82 -14.57
N ALA A 391 -14.08 1.49 -13.49
CA ALA A 391 -13.65 0.80 -12.28
C ALA A 391 -14.77 -0.02 -11.60
N ILE A 392 -16.04 0.47 -11.72
CA ILE A 392 -17.18 -0.14 -11.02
C ILE A 392 -17.41 -1.60 -11.44
N PRO A 393 -17.53 -1.94 -12.76
CA PRO A 393 -17.72 -3.33 -13.16
C PRO A 393 -16.57 -4.24 -12.72
N PHE A 394 -15.31 -3.79 -12.74
CA PHE A 394 -14.21 -4.59 -12.25
C PHE A 394 -14.27 -4.81 -10.72
N TYR A 395 -14.70 -3.82 -9.94
CA TYR A 395 -14.95 -4.02 -8.52
C TYR A 395 -16.11 -4.99 -8.28
N VAL A 396 -17.20 -4.90 -9.06
CA VAL A 396 -18.33 -5.85 -8.96
C VAL A 396 -17.86 -7.28 -9.30
N ILE A 397 -17.11 -7.46 -10.39
CA ILE A 397 -16.54 -8.77 -10.75
C ILE A 397 -15.66 -9.30 -9.60
N SER A 398 -14.83 -8.46 -8.98
CA SER A 398 -14.01 -8.87 -7.84
C SER A 398 -14.86 -9.36 -6.66
N VAL A 399 -15.97 -8.69 -6.36
CA VAL A 399 -16.92 -9.12 -5.32
C VAL A 399 -17.55 -10.47 -5.67
N LEU A 400 -17.99 -10.67 -6.91
CA LEU A 400 -18.57 -11.93 -7.37
C LEU A 400 -17.56 -13.10 -7.25
N ILE A 401 -16.29 -12.85 -7.56
CA ILE A 401 -15.22 -13.85 -7.36
C ILE A 401 -15.09 -14.18 -5.87
N LEU A 402 -15.11 -13.20 -4.96
CA LEU A 402 -15.07 -13.45 -3.52
C LEU A 402 -16.27 -14.26 -3.03
N MET A 403 -17.46 -13.98 -3.54
CA MET A 403 -18.68 -14.73 -3.18
C MET A 403 -18.57 -16.20 -3.58
N SER A 404 -17.87 -16.52 -4.67
CA SER A 404 -17.66 -17.89 -5.18
C SER A 404 -16.67 -18.72 -4.35
N LEU A 405 -15.99 -18.16 -3.34
CA LEU A 405 -15.11 -18.91 -2.44
C LEU A 405 -15.90 -19.93 -1.60
N ASN A 406 -15.37 -21.14 -1.44
CA ASN A 406 -15.99 -22.21 -0.63
C ASN A 406 -15.38 -22.30 0.79
N ILE A 407 -15.11 -21.17 1.42
CA ILE A 407 -14.55 -21.12 2.76
C ILE A 407 -15.70 -21.15 3.77
N LYS A 408 -15.61 -22.06 4.74
CA LYS A 408 -16.51 -22.11 5.90
C LYS A 408 -16.19 -21.05 6.93
#